data_9fae0ef4b0f22cf37bbec9b01bfe6904
#
_entry.id   9fae0ef4b0f22cf37bbec9b01bfe6904
#
_cell.length_a   1.000
_cell.length_b   1.000
_cell.length_c   1.000
_cell.angle_alpha   90.00
_cell.angle_beta   90.00
_cell.angle_gamma   90.00
#
_symmetry.space_group_name_H-M   'P 1'
#
loop_
_entity.id
_entity.type
_entity.pdbx_description
1 polymer ?
#
loop_
_entity_poly.entity_id
_entity_poly.type
_entity_poly.pdbx_seq_one_letter_code
_entity_poly.pdbx_strand_id
1 'polypeptide(L)'
;MAKETHRPQNPVAEFQGSRLCGHDKTVLLDYQLPTRLEEIETLANAVNQAVPDRDLAFSANLCLEELITNTITHGLKGATDRYIHVRISRSKDWLEILVKDDAPPFDPFTQAPRPELDLEINQRPVGGLGVHLVKTVMDEVRAYHDGRGNLFVLYKSLRHQAP
;
A
#
# COMPACT_ATOMS: atom_id res chain seq x y z
N MET A 1 1.02 17.16 35.53
CA MET A 1 2.00 16.49 34.64
C MET A 1 1.30 16.11 33.35
N ALA A 2 1.48 16.89 32.31
CA ALA A 2 0.93 16.61 30.98
C ALA A 2 1.72 15.44 30.40
N LYS A 3 1.03 14.36 30.00
CA LYS A 3 1.63 13.28 29.19
C LYS A 3 1.93 13.89 27.83
N GLU A 4 3.22 14.06 27.51
CA GLU A 4 3.68 14.29 26.17
C GLU A 4 3.18 13.13 25.30
N THR A 5 2.19 13.41 24.47
CA THR A 5 1.80 12.52 23.37
C THR A 5 2.96 12.53 22.40
N HIS A 6 3.77 11.51 22.45
CA HIS A 6 4.81 11.25 21.47
C HIS A 6 4.12 11.11 20.11
N ARG A 7 4.15 12.18 19.31
CA ARG A 7 3.70 12.15 17.91
C ARG A 7 4.67 11.23 17.17
N PRO A 8 4.26 10.06 16.68
CA PRO A 8 5.19 9.17 16.00
C PRO A 8 5.75 9.93 14.79
N GLN A 9 7.08 9.92 14.68
CA GLN A 9 7.76 10.47 13.50
C GLN A 9 7.24 9.70 12.27
N ASN A 10 6.74 10.45 11.29
CA ASN A 10 6.17 9.89 10.06
C ASN A 10 7.27 9.16 9.26
N PRO A 11 7.29 7.81 9.22
CA PRO A 11 8.37 7.05 8.60
C PRO A 11 8.44 7.18 7.08
N VAL A 12 7.43 7.79 6.45
CA VAL A 12 7.34 7.99 4.99
C VAL A 12 7.61 9.44 4.59
N ALA A 13 7.94 10.33 5.57
CA ALA A 13 8.09 11.76 5.32
C ALA A 13 9.18 12.09 4.30
N GLU A 14 10.22 11.26 4.19
CA GLU A 14 11.45 11.56 3.44
C GLU A 14 11.87 10.42 2.50
N PHE A 15 10.90 9.81 1.79
CA PHE A 15 11.26 8.80 0.80
C PHE A 15 11.93 9.45 -0.43
N GLN A 16 13.26 9.34 -0.52
CA GLN A 16 14.08 9.93 -1.59
C GLN A 16 13.85 9.32 -2.98
N GLY A 17 13.21 8.16 -3.07
CA GLY A 17 12.91 7.47 -4.33
C GLY A 17 11.54 7.82 -4.93
N SER A 18 10.80 8.75 -4.34
CA SER A 18 9.49 9.18 -4.85
C SER A 18 9.64 9.86 -6.22
N ARG A 19 8.78 9.49 -7.18
CA ARG A 19 8.63 10.23 -8.45
C ARG A 19 7.96 11.58 -8.25
N LEU A 20 7.26 11.75 -7.13
CA LEU A 20 6.58 12.99 -6.78
C LEU A 20 7.52 13.86 -5.97
N CYS A 21 8.32 14.68 -6.67
CA CYS A 21 9.23 15.62 -6.05
C CYS A 21 8.64 17.03 -6.03
N GLY A 22 8.89 17.78 -4.94
CA GLY A 22 8.71 19.22 -4.90
C GLY A 22 7.27 19.71 -4.68
N HIS A 23 7.00 20.90 -5.16
CA HIS A 23 5.79 21.70 -4.87
C HIS A 23 4.51 21.18 -5.52
N ASP A 24 4.60 20.22 -6.44
CA ASP A 24 3.45 19.67 -7.18
C ASP A 24 2.80 18.45 -6.49
N LYS A 25 3.30 18.06 -5.33
CA LYS A 25 2.80 16.91 -4.57
C LYS A 25 1.80 17.35 -3.51
N THR A 26 0.58 16.83 -3.60
CA THR A 26 -0.44 16.96 -2.56
C THR A 26 -0.61 15.62 -1.84
N VAL A 27 -0.49 15.61 -0.52
CA VAL A 27 -0.82 14.45 0.31
C VAL A 27 -2.34 14.41 0.49
N LEU A 28 -2.97 13.36 0.00
CA LEU A 28 -4.40 13.12 0.12
C LEU A 28 -4.75 12.38 1.41
N LEU A 29 -3.92 11.39 1.78
CA LEU A 29 -4.09 10.56 2.97
C LEU A 29 -2.74 10.28 3.61
N ASP A 30 -2.69 10.37 4.94
CA ASP A 30 -1.56 9.96 5.77
C ASP A 30 -2.15 9.23 6.99
N TYR A 31 -2.03 7.90 7.01
CA TYR A 31 -2.79 7.05 7.91
C TYR A 31 -1.91 6.00 8.58
N GLN A 32 -2.08 5.82 9.89
CA GLN A 32 -1.48 4.72 10.64
C GLN A 32 -2.56 3.67 10.95
N LEU A 33 -2.42 2.50 10.34
CA LEU A 33 -3.30 1.37 10.49
C LEU A 33 -2.78 0.43 11.58
N PRO A 34 -3.54 0.14 12.65
CA PRO A 34 -3.22 -0.98 13.53
C PRO A 34 -3.25 -2.30 12.77
N THR A 35 -2.35 -3.24 13.10
CA THR A 35 -2.21 -4.50 12.36
C THR A 35 -3.30 -5.52 12.71
N ARG A 36 -4.55 -5.14 12.46
CA ARG A 36 -5.75 -5.97 12.61
C ARG A 36 -6.53 -5.94 11.31
N LEU A 37 -7.00 -7.11 10.86
CA LEU A 37 -7.67 -7.24 9.56
C LEU A 37 -8.98 -6.43 9.49
N GLU A 38 -9.71 -6.30 10.60
CA GLU A 38 -10.93 -5.50 10.69
C GLU A 38 -10.70 -4.00 10.46
N GLU A 39 -9.47 -3.50 10.65
CA GLU A 39 -9.13 -2.09 10.41
C GLU A 39 -8.97 -1.75 8.92
N ILE A 40 -8.89 -2.75 8.05
CA ILE A 40 -8.78 -2.55 6.59
C ILE A 40 -10.04 -1.85 6.06
N GLU A 41 -11.22 -2.18 6.58
CA GLU A 41 -12.46 -1.50 6.20
C GLU A 41 -12.44 -0.01 6.61
N THR A 42 -11.92 0.28 7.79
CA THR A 42 -11.76 1.67 8.26
C THR A 42 -10.83 2.46 7.35
N LEU A 43 -9.70 1.85 6.94
CA LEU A 43 -8.79 2.44 5.96
C LEU A 43 -9.48 2.66 4.62
N ALA A 44 -10.23 1.68 4.11
CA ALA A 44 -10.94 1.79 2.84
C ALA A 44 -11.93 2.96 2.83
N ASN A 45 -12.65 3.18 3.92
CA ASN A 45 -13.54 4.34 4.08
C ASN A 45 -12.75 5.65 4.07
N ALA A 46 -11.58 5.71 4.74
CA ALA A 46 -10.72 6.90 4.71
C ALA A 46 -10.19 7.19 3.31
N VAL A 47 -9.80 6.17 2.55
CA VAL A 47 -9.36 6.29 1.14
C VAL A 47 -10.49 6.84 0.27
N ASN A 48 -11.72 6.30 0.40
CA ASN A 48 -12.89 6.76 -0.36
C ASN A 48 -13.24 8.22 -0.09
N GLN A 49 -12.96 8.73 1.11
CA GLN A 49 -13.16 10.14 1.46
C GLN A 49 -12.02 11.03 0.95
N ALA A 50 -10.79 10.53 0.96
CA ALA A 50 -9.59 11.30 0.63
C ALA A 50 -9.31 11.38 -0.88
N VAL A 51 -9.67 10.34 -1.64
CA VAL A 51 -9.46 10.24 -3.09
C VAL A 51 -10.77 10.52 -3.81
N PRO A 52 -10.93 11.72 -4.45
CA PRO A 52 -12.21 12.13 -5.03
C PRO A 52 -12.67 11.28 -6.23
N ASP A 53 -11.72 10.76 -6.99
CA ASP A 53 -11.99 9.90 -8.14
C ASP A 53 -12.29 8.47 -7.66
N ARG A 54 -13.49 7.98 -7.99
CA ARG A 54 -13.98 6.68 -7.52
C ARG A 54 -13.18 5.50 -8.07
N ASP A 55 -12.74 5.56 -9.31
CA ASP A 55 -11.99 4.47 -9.95
C ASP A 55 -10.57 4.41 -9.37
N LEU A 56 -9.97 5.57 -9.09
CA LEU A 56 -8.70 5.64 -8.37
C LEU A 56 -8.83 5.15 -6.93
N ALA A 57 -9.88 5.54 -6.21
CA ALA A 57 -10.14 5.08 -4.85
C ALA A 57 -10.34 3.56 -4.81
N PHE A 58 -11.10 3.00 -5.75
CA PHE A 58 -11.29 1.55 -5.90
C PHE A 58 -9.95 0.83 -6.16
N SER A 59 -9.17 1.34 -7.11
CA SER A 59 -7.85 0.78 -7.44
C SER A 59 -6.90 0.82 -6.24
N ALA A 60 -6.88 1.94 -5.51
CA ALA A 60 -6.08 2.09 -4.30
C ALA A 60 -6.51 1.12 -3.21
N ASN A 61 -7.81 1.00 -2.93
CA ASN A 61 -8.35 0.09 -1.92
C ASN A 61 -8.02 -1.37 -2.23
N LEU A 62 -8.19 -1.81 -3.49
CA LEU A 62 -7.86 -3.16 -3.90
C LEU A 62 -6.38 -3.49 -3.63
N CYS A 63 -5.48 -2.59 -4.01
CA CYS A 63 -4.06 -2.79 -3.80
C CYS A 63 -3.66 -2.75 -2.31
N LEU A 64 -4.25 -1.85 -1.54
CA LEU A 64 -4.00 -1.73 -0.11
C LEU A 64 -4.49 -2.96 0.65
N GLU A 65 -5.70 -3.44 0.36
CA GLU A 65 -6.24 -4.66 0.97
C GLU A 65 -5.30 -5.84 0.77
N GLU A 66 -4.82 -6.08 -0.46
CA GLU A 66 -3.93 -7.18 -0.77
C GLU A 66 -2.57 -7.06 -0.07
N LEU A 67 -1.93 -5.90 -0.14
CA LEU A 67 -0.62 -5.70 0.48
C LEU A 67 -0.68 -5.76 2.01
N ILE A 68 -1.68 -5.12 2.61
CA ILE A 68 -1.84 -5.06 4.06
C ILE A 68 -2.21 -6.44 4.63
N THR A 69 -3.13 -7.17 3.98
CA THR A 69 -3.48 -8.54 4.37
C THR A 69 -2.25 -9.44 4.34
N ASN A 70 -1.44 -9.35 3.27
CA ASN A 70 -0.19 -10.11 3.16
C ASN A 70 0.82 -9.72 4.25
N THR A 71 0.97 -8.43 4.52
CA THR A 71 1.86 -7.95 5.59
C THR A 71 1.43 -8.47 6.96
N ILE A 72 0.15 -8.34 7.32
CA ILE A 72 -0.37 -8.78 8.62
C ILE A 72 -0.23 -10.30 8.76
N THR A 73 -0.68 -11.05 7.74
CA THR A 73 -0.80 -12.51 7.82
C THR A 73 0.57 -13.19 7.72
N HIS A 74 1.38 -12.78 6.76
CA HIS A 74 2.64 -13.46 6.42
C HIS A 74 3.87 -12.72 6.95
N GLY A 75 3.93 -11.40 6.79
CA GLY A 75 5.05 -10.60 7.24
C GLY A 75 5.15 -10.50 8.76
N LEU A 76 4.07 -10.13 9.40
CA LEU A 76 3.97 -9.93 10.86
C LEU A 76 3.41 -11.14 11.59
N LYS A 77 3.07 -12.22 10.89
CA LYS A 77 2.56 -13.48 11.46
C LYS A 77 1.36 -13.27 12.41
N GLY A 78 0.49 -12.35 12.07
CA GLY A 78 -0.71 -12.02 12.84
C GLY A 78 -0.48 -11.19 14.10
N ALA A 79 0.70 -10.56 14.25
CA ALA A 79 0.94 -9.63 15.37
C ALA A 79 -0.02 -8.44 15.30
N THR A 80 -0.69 -8.12 16.43
CA THR A 80 -1.73 -7.09 16.50
C THR A 80 -1.29 -5.81 17.20
N ASP A 81 -0.05 -5.76 17.67
CA ASP A 81 0.56 -4.66 18.44
C ASP A 81 1.47 -3.76 17.59
N ARG A 82 1.34 -3.86 16.27
CA ARG A 82 2.14 -3.11 15.30
C ARG A 82 1.27 -2.13 14.53
N TYR A 83 1.93 -1.34 13.68
CA TYR A 83 1.27 -0.38 12.80
C TYR A 83 1.84 -0.48 11.40
N ILE A 84 0.96 -0.30 10.41
CA ILE A 84 1.32 -0.10 9.01
C ILE A 84 1.02 1.36 8.68
N HIS A 85 1.97 2.05 8.07
CA HIS A 85 1.79 3.43 7.65
C HIS A 85 1.44 3.47 6.17
N VAL A 86 0.33 4.10 5.85
CA VAL A 86 -0.17 4.30 4.49
C VAL A 86 -0.17 5.79 4.16
N ARG A 87 0.43 6.15 3.04
CA ARG A 87 0.34 7.52 2.49
C ARG A 87 -0.09 7.46 1.05
N ILE A 88 -1.08 8.26 0.69
CA ILE A 88 -1.51 8.48 -0.69
C ILE A 88 -1.22 9.93 -1.04
N SER A 89 -0.50 10.13 -2.13
CA SER A 89 -0.15 11.45 -2.64
C SER A 89 -0.52 11.56 -4.11
N ARG A 90 -0.83 12.76 -4.57
CA ARG A 90 -1.17 13.04 -5.96
C ARG A 90 -0.33 14.18 -6.49
N SER A 91 0.10 14.05 -7.74
CA SER A 91 0.58 15.12 -8.59
C SER A 91 -0.36 15.30 -9.79
N LYS A 92 0.01 16.17 -10.73
CA LYS A 92 -0.73 16.32 -11.99
C LYS A 92 -0.83 15.02 -12.77
N ASP A 93 0.24 14.22 -12.80
CA ASP A 93 0.38 13.07 -13.69
C ASP A 93 0.30 11.72 -12.98
N TRP A 94 0.39 11.67 -11.66
CA TRP A 94 0.55 10.43 -10.89
C TRP A 94 -0.21 10.43 -9.58
N LEU A 95 -0.77 9.26 -9.25
CA LEU A 95 -1.11 8.86 -7.89
C LEU A 95 0.03 7.99 -7.36
N GLU A 96 0.53 8.28 -6.17
CA GLU A 96 1.54 7.50 -5.44
C GLU A 96 0.92 6.94 -4.17
N ILE A 97 1.10 5.65 -3.93
CA ILE A 97 0.72 4.99 -2.69
C ILE A 97 1.97 4.43 -2.05
N LEU A 98 2.23 4.79 -0.81
CA LEU A 98 3.30 4.27 0.02
C LEU A 98 2.71 3.42 1.14
N VAL A 99 3.24 2.21 1.32
CA VAL A 99 2.88 1.33 2.44
C VAL A 99 4.17 0.95 3.15
N LYS A 100 4.31 1.36 4.41
CA LYS A 100 5.49 1.08 5.25
C LYS A 100 5.09 0.19 6.42
N ASP A 101 5.83 -0.89 6.61
CA ASP A 101 5.71 -1.78 7.76
C ASP A 101 7.07 -1.98 8.47
N ASP A 102 7.07 -2.73 9.56
CA ASP A 102 8.27 -3.15 10.30
C ASP A 102 8.49 -4.68 10.27
N ALA A 103 7.93 -5.34 9.26
CA ALA A 103 8.11 -6.77 9.05
C ALA A 103 9.54 -7.10 8.54
N PRO A 104 9.98 -8.37 8.67
CA PRO A 104 11.20 -8.84 8.04
C PRO A 104 11.20 -8.60 6.52
N PRO A 105 12.40 -8.59 5.87
CA PRO A 105 12.50 -8.35 4.44
C PRO A 105 11.60 -9.25 3.61
N PHE A 106 10.72 -8.65 2.81
CA PHE A 106 9.84 -9.35 1.91
C PHE A 106 9.54 -8.46 0.69
N ASP A 107 9.69 -9.03 -0.50
CA ASP A 107 9.28 -8.40 -1.75
C ASP A 107 8.19 -9.26 -2.40
N PRO A 108 6.91 -8.88 -2.23
CA PRO A 108 5.80 -9.64 -2.81
C PRO A 108 5.80 -9.62 -4.33
N PHE A 109 6.41 -8.61 -4.95
CA PHE A 109 6.36 -8.43 -6.41
C PHE A 109 7.31 -9.36 -7.16
N THR A 110 8.37 -9.84 -6.50
CA THR A 110 9.34 -10.77 -7.06
C THR A 110 9.25 -12.17 -6.46
N GLN A 111 8.83 -12.30 -5.20
CA GLN A 111 8.82 -13.55 -4.44
C GLN A 111 7.47 -14.28 -4.45
N ALA A 112 6.37 -13.58 -4.73
CA ALA A 112 5.08 -14.24 -4.84
C ALA A 112 5.03 -15.19 -6.06
N PRO A 113 4.47 -16.40 -5.92
CA PRO A 113 4.32 -17.32 -7.03
C PRO A 113 3.45 -16.68 -8.12
N ARG A 114 3.76 -16.98 -9.38
CA ARG A 114 2.87 -16.57 -10.48
C ARG A 114 1.57 -17.32 -10.38
N PRO A 115 0.41 -16.62 -10.50
CA PRO A 115 -0.87 -17.31 -10.50
C PRO A 115 -0.98 -18.20 -11.76
N GLU A 116 -1.30 -19.47 -11.57
CA GLU A 116 -1.60 -20.40 -12.67
C GLU A 116 -3.03 -20.18 -13.10
N LEU A 117 -3.24 -19.17 -13.97
CA LEU A 117 -4.56 -18.76 -14.43
C LEU A 117 -5.25 -19.79 -15.34
N ASP A 118 -4.46 -20.71 -15.93
CA ASP A 118 -4.95 -21.77 -16.83
C ASP A 118 -5.54 -22.98 -16.08
N LEU A 119 -5.33 -23.07 -14.77
CA LEU A 119 -5.91 -24.13 -13.94
C LEU A 119 -7.35 -23.77 -13.52
N GLU A 120 -8.19 -24.80 -13.35
CA GLU A 120 -9.50 -24.63 -12.72
C GLU A 120 -9.37 -24.04 -11.31
N ILE A 121 -10.39 -23.26 -10.87
CA ILE A 121 -10.36 -22.50 -9.62
C ILE A 121 -9.98 -23.36 -8.41
N ASN A 122 -10.46 -24.61 -8.37
CA ASN A 122 -10.20 -25.57 -7.27
C ASN A 122 -8.78 -26.15 -7.28
N GLN A 123 -8.02 -25.98 -8.38
CA GLN A 123 -6.67 -26.49 -8.56
C GLN A 123 -5.60 -25.41 -8.44
N ARG A 124 -6.02 -24.14 -8.32
CA ARG A 124 -5.09 -23.03 -8.20
C ARG A 124 -4.44 -23.02 -6.80
N PRO A 125 -3.10 -22.89 -6.73
CA PRO A 125 -2.44 -22.72 -5.44
C PRO A 125 -2.97 -21.46 -4.74
N VAL A 126 -3.16 -21.55 -3.42
CA VAL A 126 -3.55 -20.42 -2.59
C VAL A 126 -2.38 -19.43 -2.55
N GLY A 127 -2.58 -18.19 -3.03
CA GLY A 127 -1.60 -17.11 -3.00
C GLY A 127 -1.14 -16.64 -4.38
N GLY A 128 -0.58 -15.45 -4.45
CA GLY A 128 -0.06 -14.84 -5.68
C GLY A 128 -1.08 -14.10 -6.53
N LEU A 129 -2.37 -14.40 -6.42
CA LEU A 129 -3.41 -13.73 -7.20
C LEU A 129 -3.53 -12.25 -6.82
N GLY A 130 -3.50 -11.91 -5.55
CA GLY A 130 -3.62 -10.54 -5.07
C GLY A 130 -2.45 -9.67 -5.51
N VAL A 131 -1.22 -10.18 -5.41
CA VAL A 131 -0.02 -9.48 -5.91
C VAL A 131 -0.07 -9.30 -7.43
N HIS A 132 -0.59 -10.30 -8.16
CA HIS A 132 -0.81 -10.18 -9.60
C HIS A 132 -1.82 -9.09 -9.93
N LEU A 133 -2.92 -8.97 -9.17
CA LEU A 133 -3.89 -7.89 -9.30
C LEU A 133 -3.24 -6.53 -9.06
N VAL A 134 -2.42 -6.38 -8.02
CA VAL A 134 -1.69 -5.13 -7.75
C VAL A 134 -0.83 -4.74 -8.97
N LYS A 135 -0.08 -5.68 -9.54
CA LYS A 135 0.76 -5.45 -10.74
C LYS A 135 -0.06 -5.12 -11.99
N THR A 136 -1.28 -5.60 -12.08
CA THR A 136 -2.19 -5.35 -13.21
C THR A 136 -2.86 -3.98 -13.08
N VAL A 137 -3.24 -3.61 -11.86
CA VAL A 137 -3.96 -2.36 -11.58
C VAL A 137 -3.03 -1.15 -11.59
N MET A 138 -1.81 -1.30 -11.05
CA MET A 138 -0.82 -0.22 -10.97
C MET A 138 0.12 -0.23 -12.18
N ASP A 139 0.55 0.95 -12.61
CA ASP A 139 1.49 1.08 -13.74
C ASP A 139 2.92 0.77 -13.33
N GLU A 140 3.26 0.97 -12.05
CA GLU A 140 4.57 0.61 -11.50
C GLU A 140 4.43 0.22 -10.03
N VAL A 141 5.20 -0.80 -9.64
CA VAL A 141 5.30 -1.29 -8.26
C VAL A 141 6.76 -1.51 -7.90
N ARG A 142 7.14 -1.13 -6.67
CA ARG A 142 8.49 -1.34 -6.13
C ARG A 142 8.42 -1.75 -4.67
N ALA A 143 9.39 -2.57 -4.25
CA ALA A 143 9.58 -2.92 -2.85
C ALA A 143 11.00 -2.57 -2.42
N TYR A 144 11.13 -2.04 -1.22
CA TYR A 144 12.40 -1.69 -0.59
C TYR A 144 12.41 -2.21 0.85
N HIS A 145 13.60 -2.45 1.38
CA HIS A 145 13.81 -2.72 2.80
C HIS A 145 14.96 -1.87 3.32
N ASP A 146 14.73 -1.14 4.41
CA ASP A 146 15.69 -0.18 4.98
C ASP A 146 16.44 -0.70 6.22
N GLY A 147 16.36 -2.02 6.49
CA GLY A 147 16.89 -2.66 7.69
C GLY A 147 15.93 -2.62 8.90
N ARG A 148 14.81 -1.85 8.81
CA ARG A 148 13.81 -1.71 9.86
C ARG A 148 12.43 -2.19 9.45
N GLY A 149 12.19 -2.33 8.14
CA GLY A 149 10.92 -2.77 7.60
C GLY A 149 10.84 -2.60 6.09
N ASN A 150 9.72 -3.01 5.52
CA ASN A 150 9.47 -2.91 4.09
C ASN A 150 8.79 -1.59 3.75
N LEU A 151 9.09 -1.07 2.57
CA LEU A 151 8.40 0.04 1.94
C LEU A 151 7.94 -0.39 0.56
N PHE A 152 6.63 -0.47 0.37
CA PHE A 152 6.01 -0.70 -0.94
C PHE A 152 5.61 0.63 -1.55
N VAL A 153 5.97 0.83 -2.82
CA VAL A 153 5.68 2.04 -3.56
C VAL A 153 4.92 1.68 -4.83
N LEU A 154 3.74 2.22 -4.97
CA LEU A 154 2.85 1.98 -6.10
C LEU A 154 2.60 3.29 -6.83
N TYR A 155 2.60 3.26 -8.16
CA TYR A 155 2.29 4.41 -9.00
C TYR A 155 1.16 4.08 -9.97
N LYS A 156 0.21 5.00 -10.08
CA LYS A 156 -0.85 5.00 -11.07
C LYS A 156 -0.78 6.26 -11.92
N SER A 157 -0.67 6.10 -13.23
CA SER A 157 -0.67 7.23 -14.15
C SER A 157 -2.06 7.85 -14.25
N LEU A 158 -2.13 9.17 -14.25
CA LEU A 158 -3.35 9.95 -14.42
C LEU A 158 -3.49 10.52 -15.84
N ARG A 159 -2.49 10.28 -16.71
CA ARG A 159 -2.44 10.87 -18.06
C ARG A 159 -3.44 10.25 -19.04
N HIS A 160 -3.98 9.07 -18.75
CA HIS A 160 -4.91 8.34 -19.62
C HIS A 160 -6.37 8.48 -19.19
N GLN A 161 -6.69 9.36 -18.26
CA GLN A 161 -8.07 9.67 -17.83
C GLN A 161 -8.63 10.94 -18.49
N ALA A 162 -8.09 11.33 -19.63
CA ALA A 162 -8.78 12.31 -20.47
C ALA A 162 -9.95 11.63 -21.20
N PRO A 163 -11.14 12.22 -21.23
CA PRO A 163 -12.32 11.67 -21.90
C PRO A 163 -12.12 11.49 -23.39
#